data_c69faff644b5bc7141b1f8adb07e5919
#
_entry.id   c69faff644b5bc7141b1f8adb07e5919
#
_cell.length_a   1.000
_cell.length_b   1.000
_cell.length_c   1.000
_cell.angle_alpha   90.00
_cell.angle_beta   90.00
_cell.angle_gamma   90.00
#
_symmetry.space_group_name_H-M   'P 1'
#
loop_
_entity.id
_entity.type
_entity.pdbx_description
1 polymer ?
#
loop_
_entity_poly.entity_id
_entity_poly.type
_entity_poly.pdbx_seq_one_letter_code
_entity_poly.pdbx_strand_id
1 'polypeptide(L)'
;LTYDGIDEIPRDVQSVFIALHGGYGENGGIQADLNAIGLPYTGPGAETSALCMDKVATKQILNRAGIAVPNGMTVRMEACPSVCPLPFPVVVKPPRDGSSVGLSKVTEAGQWRAAVALACEQDAAREALAEVYIPGLEWGVGVLNGRALPVIEIQAPNGWYDYRAKYVAGVSRHIFPEPSVLTEKVQRIAEK
;
A
#
# COMPACT_ATOMS: atom_id res chain seq x y z
N LEU A 1 -16.07 5.93 -24.70
CA LEU A 1 -16.40 4.51 -24.88
C LEU A 1 -16.09 3.80 -23.56
N THR A 2 -17.07 3.12 -23.00
CA THR A 2 -16.93 2.23 -21.85
C THR A 2 -17.06 0.80 -22.32
N TYR A 3 -16.23 -0.10 -21.79
CA TYR A 3 -16.28 -1.51 -22.06
C TYR A 3 -16.51 -2.25 -20.75
N ASP A 4 -17.36 -3.27 -20.76
CA ASP A 4 -17.74 -4.01 -19.55
C ASP A 4 -16.79 -5.21 -19.27
N GLY A 5 -15.82 -5.46 -20.14
CA GLY A 5 -14.84 -6.52 -19.97
C GLY A 5 -13.62 -6.39 -20.87
N ILE A 6 -12.61 -7.17 -20.58
CA ILE A 6 -11.36 -7.20 -21.33
C ILE A 6 -11.56 -7.73 -22.77
N ASP A 7 -12.56 -8.59 -22.98
CA ASP A 7 -12.91 -9.16 -24.27
C ASP A 7 -13.50 -8.13 -25.26
N GLU A 8 -13.89 -6.97 -24.74
CA GLU A 8 -14.44 -5.88 -25.55
C GLU A 8 -13.37 -4.87 -26.01
N ILE A 9 -12.11 -5.06 -25.61
CA ILE A 9 -11.02 -4.20 -26.06
C ILE A 9 -10.88 -4.35 -27.59
N PRO A 10 -10.91 -3.21 -28.34
CA PRO A 10 -10.75 -3.25 -29.79
C PRO A 10 -9.44 -3.92 -30.22
N ARG A 11 -9.47 -4.67 -31.30
CA ARG A 11 -8.31 -5.44 -31.80
C ARG A 11 -7.15 -4.59 -32.31
N ASP A 12 -7.38 -3.33 -32.57
CA ASP A 12 -6.37 -2.35 -33.00
C ASP A 12 -5.67 -1.63 -31.85
N VAL A 13 -6.08 -1.92 -30.59
CA VAL A 13 -5.37 -1.43 -29.39
C VAL A 13 -4.02 -2.15 -29.27
N GLN A 14 -2.94 -1.38 -29.20
CA GLN A 14 -1.57 -1.89 -29.12
C GLN A 14 -1.01 -1.97 -27.70
N SER A 15 -1.54 -1.16 -26.78
CA SER A 15 -1.12 -1.15 -25.39
C SER A 15 -2.18 -0.52 -24.50
N VAL A 16 -2.16 -0.84 -23.21
CA VAL A 16 -3.09 -0.32 -22.20
C VAL A 16 -2.35 0.51 -21.17
N PHE A 17 -2.83 1.71 -20.89
CA PHE A 17 -2.45 2.46 -19.72
C PHE A 17 -3.43 2.13 -18.58
N ILE A 18 -2.94 1.43 -17.53
CA ILE A 18 -3.76 1.07 -16.39
C ILE A 18 -3.85 2.26 -15.45
N ALA A 19 -5.05 2.85 -15.32
CA ALA A 19 -5.36 3.96 -14.42
C ALA A 19 -6.44 3.56 -13.39
N LEU A 20 -6.54 2.27 -13.08
CA LEU A 20 -7.45 1.73 -12.09
C LEU A 20 -6.89 1.87 -10.68
N HIS A 21 -7.77 1.98 -9.69
CA HIS A 21 -7.42 2.04 -8.28
C HIS A 21 -8.07 0.90 -7.50
N GLY A 22 -7.30 0.31 -6.58
CA GLY A 22 -7.75 -0.74 -5.67
C GLY A 22 -8.05 -2.08 -6.32
N GLY A 23 -8.24 -3.10 -5.52
CA GLY A 23 -8.75 -4.42 -5.89
C GLY A 23 -8.15 -4.98 -7.18
N TYR A 24 -9.00 -5.37 -8.11
CA TYR A 24 -8.65 -5.95 -9.41
C TYR A 24 -7.67 -5.11 -10.25
N GLY A 25 -7.71 -3.77 -10.13
CA GLY A 25 -6.80 -2.87 -10.85
C GLY A 25 -5.36 -2.88 -10.35
N GLU A 26 -5.14 -3.24 -9.08
CA GLU A 26 -3.83 -3.14 -8.41
C GLU A 26 -3.31 -4.49 -7.89
N ASN A 27 -4.16 -5.52 -7.76
CA ASN A 27 -3.80 -6.81 -7.17
C ASN A 27 -3.25 -7.86 -8.15
N GLY A 28 -2.98 -7.47 -9.40
CA GLY A 28 -2.52 -8.38 -10.44
C GLY A 28 -3.62 -8.97 -11.32
N GLY A 29 -4.90 -8.76 -11.00
CA GLY A 29 -6.02 -9.31 -11.75
C GLY A 29 -6.07 -8.81 -13.18
N ILE A 30 -6.18 -7.49 -13.38
CA ILE A 30 -6.19 -6.90 -14.73
C ILE A 30 -4.92 -7.21 -15.52
N GLN A 31 -3.76 -7.27 -14.84
CA GLN A 31 -2.49 -7.60 -15.46
C GLN A 31 -2.47 -9.05 -15.97
N ALA A 32 -3.05 -9.97 -15.19
CA ALA A 32 -3.16 -11.39 -15.61
C ALA A 32 -4.06 -11.56 -16.85
N ASP A 33 -5.18 -10.84 -16.88
CA ASP A 33 -6.09 -10.90 -18.02
C ASP A 33 -5.48 -10.25 -19.27
N LEU A 34 -4.81 -9.11 -19.14
CA LEU A 34 -4.07 -8.49 -20.25
C LEU A 34 -2.96 -9.41 -20.79
N ASN A 35 -2.25 -10.11 -19.90
CA ASN A 35 -1.26 -11.11 -20.29
C ASN A 35 -1.91 -12.28 -21.07
N ALA A 36 -3.08 -12.75 -20.66
CA ALA A 36 -3.79 -13.84 -21.32
C ALA A 36 -4.16 -13.53 -22.77
N ILE A 37 -4.46 -12.26 -23.07
CA ILE A 37 -4.76 -11.82 -24.45
C ILE A 37 -3.53 -11.24 -25.18
N GLY A 38 -2.34 -11.26 -24.55
CA GLY A 38 -1.10 -10.78 -25.15
C GLY A 38 -1.00 -9.26 -25.34
N LEU A 39 -1.79 -8.48 -24.60
CA LEU A 39 -1.85 -7.03 -24.75
C LEU A 39 -0.90 -6.32 -23.77
N PRO A 40 0.14 -5.60 -24.25
CA PRO A 40 1.07 -4.86 -23.39
C PRO A 40 0.37 -3.80 -22.54
N TYR A 41 0.86 -3.56 -21.33
CA TYR A 41 0.30 -2.57 -20.41
C TYR A 41 1.39 -1.85 -19.61
N THR A 42 1.02 -0.74 -19.00
CA THR A 42 1.90 0.03 -18.10
C THR A 42 1.87 -0.52 -16.68
N GLY A 43 3.02 -0.47 -16.01
CA GLY A 43 3.17 -0.86 -14.60
C GLY A 43 3.84 -2.23 -14.41
N PRO A 44 3.85 -2.75 -13.17
CA PRO A 44 4.44 -4.05 -12.84
C PRO A 44 3.59 -5.21 -13.35
N GLY A 45 4.21 -6.38 -13.49
CA GLY A 45 3.52 -7.61 -13.87
C GLY A 45 2.55 -8.13 -12.81
N ALA A 46 1.70 -9.10 -13.20
CA ALA A 46 0.63 -9.62 -12.35
C ALA A 46 1.13 -10.17 -10.99
N GLU A 47 2.19 -10.97 -11.00
CA GLU A 47 2.75 -11.55 -9.77
C GLU A 47 3.31 -10.46 -8.83
N THR A 48 4.02 -9.47 -9.38
CA THR A 48 4.57 -8.37 -8.60
C THR A 48 3.45 -7.49 -8.02
N SER A 49 2.40 -7.22 -8.80
CA SER A 49 1.24 -6.47 -8.32
C SER A 49 0.53 -7.19 -7.17
N ALA A 50 0.29 -8.51 -7.32
CA ALA A 50 -0.30 -9.32 -6.26
C ALA A 50 0.56 -9.35 -4.99
N LEU A 51 1.88 -9.51 -5.15
CA LEU A 51 2.82 -9.48 -4.05
C LEU A 51 2.81 -8.13 -3.31
N CYS A 52 2.88 -7.02 -4.04
CA CYS A 52 2.90 -5.68 -3.45
C CYS A 52 1.57 -5.33 -2.77
N MET A 53 0.46 -5.90 -3.20
CA MET A 53 -0.83 -5.75 -2.53
C MET A 53 -0.85 -6.45 -1.17
N ASP A 54 -0.16 -7.60 -1.00
CA ASP A 54 -0.02 -8.29 0.29
C ASP A 54 1.11 -7.68 1.12
N LYS A 55 0.76 -6.83 2.09
CA LYS A 55 1.73 -6.15 2.96
C LYS A 55 2.58 -7.10 3.79
N VAL A 56 2.04 -8.26 4.16
CA VAL A 56 2.78 -9.26 4.95
C VAL A 56 3.85 -9.91 4.08
N ALA A 57 3.50 -10.34 2.88
CA ALA A 57 4.45 -10.91 1.93
C ALA A 57 5.51 -9.89 1.49
N THR A 58 5.09 -8.67 1.16
CA THR A 58 5.99 -7.55 0.83
C THR A 58 7.01 -7.29 1.94
N LYS A 59 6.57 -7.20 3.19
CA LYS A 59 7.47 -6.99 4.35
C LYS A 59 8.50 -8.11 4.50
N GLN A 60 8.12 -9.35 4.25
CA GLN A 60 9.06 -10.48 4.31
C GLN A 60 10.18 -10.35 3.26
N ILE A 61 9.83 -9.94 2.04
CA ILE A 61 10.80 -9.74 0.97
C ILE A 61 11.70 -8.56 1.27
N LEU A 62 11.14 -7.41 1.65
CA LEU A 62 11.91 -6.22 2.01
C LEU A 62 12.90 -6.50 3.16
N ASN A 63 12.45 -7.22 4.18
CA ASN A 63 13.29 -7.60 5.31
C ASN A 63 14.45 -8.52 4.89
N ARG A 64 14.20 -9.51 4.02
CA ARG A 64 15.24 -10.37 3.44
C ARG A 64 16.25 -9.58 2.58
N ALA A 65 15.79 -8.51 1.93
CA ALA A 65 16.65 -7.59 1.18
C ALA A 65 17.41 -6.58 2.05
N GLY A 66 17.27 -6.67 3.39
CA GLY A 66 17.89 -5.75 4.33
C GLY A 66 17.27 -4.35 4.35
N ILE A 67 16.04 -4.21 3.87
CA ILE A 67 15.27 -2.98 3.94
C ILE A 67 14.44 -3.00 5.24
N ALA A 68 14.63 -1.98 6.07
CA ALA A 68 13.93 -1.87 7.34
C ALA A 68 12.41 -1.73 7.14
N VAL A 69 11.65 -2.52 7.86
CA VAL A 69 10.18 -2.47 7.90
C VAL A 69 9.71 -2.33 9.34
N PRO A 70 8.53 -1.73 9.60
CA PRO A 70 7.99 -1.65 10.95
C PRO A 70 7.85 -3.03 11.58
N ASN A 71 8.18 -3.16 12.86
CA ASN A 71 7.90 -4.39 13.60
C ASN A 71 6.38 -4.58 13.72
N GLY A 72 5.90 -5.80 13.53
CA GLY A 72 4.46 -6.06 13.52
C GLY A 72 4.12 -7.54 13.50
N MET A 73 2.82 -7.80 13.54
CA MET A 73 2.24 -9.14 13.56
C MET A 73 0.90 -9.19 12.85
N THR A 74 0.53 -10.37 12.34
CA THR A 74 -0.82 -10.64 11.88
C THR A 74 -1.69 -11.12 13.03
N VAL A 75 -2.95 -10.72 13.02
CA VAL A 75 -3.95 -11.07 14.03
C VAL A 75 -5.24 -11.49 13.33
N ARG A 76 -5.82 -12.60 13.75
CA ARG A 76 -7.20 -12.99 13.39
C ARG A 76 -8.13 -12.63 14.55
N MET A 77 -9.36 -12.25 14.25
CA MET A 77 -10.30 -11.81 15.29
C MET A 77 -10.57 -12.90 16.33
N GLU A 78 -10.66 -14.16 15.90
CA GLU A 78 -10.89 -15.32 16.78
C GLU A 78 -9.73 -15.56 17.76
N ALA A 79 -8.53 -15.22 17.36
CA ALA A 79 -7.29 -15.36 18.14
C ALA A 79 -6.74 -14.02 18.63
N CYS A 80 -7.56 -12.96 18.60
CA CYS A 80 -7.13 -11.63 19.01
C CYS A 80 -6.78 -11.58 20.49
N PRO A 81 -5.53 -11.27 20.87
CA PRO A 81 -5.14 -11.10 22.26
C PRO A 81 -5.99 -10.03 22.96
N SER A 82 -6.30 -10.24 24.22
CA SER A 82 -7.04 -9.23 25.02
C SER A 82 -6.26 -7.93 25.20
N VAL A 83 -4.92 -8.04 25.18
CA VAL A 83 -3.97 -6.92 25.28
C VAL A 83 -3.11 -6.91 24.02
N CYS A 84 -2.89 -5.74 23.44
CA CYS A 84 -1.98 -5.59 22.32
C CYS A 84 -0.56 -5.96 22.74
N PRO A 85 0.11 -6.91 22.05
CA PRO A 85 1.47 -7.32 22.43
C PRO A 85 2.56 -6.35 21.92
N LEU A 86 2.19 -5.33 21.15
CA LEU A 86 3.08 -4.30 20.63
C LEU A 86 2.98 -3.01 21.48
N PRO A 87 4.08 -2.23 21.58
CA PRO A 87 4.04 -0.93 22.26
C PRO A 87 3.19 0.08 21.47
N PHE A 88 2.34 0.83 22.18
CA PHE A 88 1.58 1.93 21.58
C PHE A 88 2.46 3.15 21.25
N PRO A 89 2.10 3.94 20.21
CA PRO A 89 0.98 3.71 19.30
C PRO A 89 1.27 2.61 18.27
N VAL A 90 0.21 1.91 17.84
CA VAL A 90 0.28 0.93 16.74
C VAL A 90 -0.66 1.30 15.60
N VAL A 91 -0.34 0.84 14.41
CA VAL A 91 -1.18 0.95 13.23
C VAL A 91 -1.78 -0.41 12.94
N VAL A 92 -3.10 -0.48 12.86
CA VAL A 92 -3.85 -1.70 12.52
C VAL A 92 -4.53 -1.50 11.19
N LYS A 93 -4.35 -2.43 10.25
CA LYS A 93 -4.85 -2.29 8.87
C LYS A 93 -5.08 -3.65 8.22
N PRO A 94 -5.94 -3.72 7.16
CA PRO A 94 -6.06 -4.93 6.35
C PRO A 94 -4.74 -5.25 5.65
N PRO A 95 -4.27 -6.51 5.65
CA PRO A 95 -3.06 -6.88 4.92
C PRO A 95 -3.16 -6.69 3.41
N ARG A 96 -4.33 -6.97 2.81
CA ARG A 96 -4.52 -7.11 1.36
C ARG A 96 -5.48 -6.11 0.74
N ASP A 97 -5.67 -4.98 1.39
CA ASP A 97 -6.49 -3.90 0.84
C ASP A 97 -5.72 -2.58 0.81
N GLY A 98 -6.20 -1.62 0.02
CA GLY A 98 -5.59 -0.32 -0.23
C GLY A 98 -6.35 0.85 0.38
N SER A 99 -6.01 2.06 -0.10
CA SER A 99 -6.75 3.32 0.12
C SER A 99 -7.00 3.73 1.57
N SER A 100 -6.26 3.16 2.53
CA SER A 100 -6.45 3.40 3.97
C SER A 100 -7.84 3.00 4.50
N VAL A 101 -8.58 2.15 3.80
CA VAL A 101 -9.82 1.56 4.30
C VAL A 101 -9.48 0.58 5.42
N GLY A 102 -10.23 0.60 6.52
CA GLY A 102 -9.95 -0.26 7.68
C GLY A 102 -8.66 0.06 8.45
N LEU A 103 -8.01 1.19 8.15
CA LEU A 103 -6.79 1.65 8.82
C LEU A 103 -7.13 2.37 10.13
N SER A 104 -6.46 1.99 11.21
CA SER A 104 -6.60 2.62 12.53
C SER A 104 -5.24 2.90 13.16
N LYS A 105 -5.07 4.08 13.76
CA LYS A 105 -3.99 4.39 14.69
C LYS A 105 -4.50 4.20 16.11
N VAL A 106 -3.98 3.19 16.78
CA VAL A 106 -4.36 2.79 18.13
C VAL A 106 -3.35 3.37 19.12
N THR A 107 -3.81 4.21 20.02
CA THR A 107 -2.96 4.92 20.99
C THR A 107 -3.11 4.38 22.40
N GLU A 108 -4.16 3.60 22.66
CA GLU A 108 -4.47 3.04 23.98
C GLU A 108 -5.15 1.67 23.88
N ALA A 109 -5.07 0.89 24.94
CA ALA A 109 -5.52 -0.50 24.97
C ALA A 109 -7.01 -0.66 24.64
N GLY A 110 -7.87 0.28 25.05
CA GLY A 110 -9.31 0.23 24.81
C GLY A 110 -9.70 0.22 23.32
N GLN A 111 -8.87 0.76 22.45
CA GLN A 111 -9.11 0.84 21.01
C GLN A 111 -8.70 -0.44 20.25
N TRP A 112 -7.87 -1.31 20.86
CA TRP A 112 -7.21 -2.44 20.21
C TRP A 112 -8.16 -3.39 19.49
N ARG A 113 -9.12 -3.97 20.22
CA ARG A 113 -10.00 -5.00 19.65
C ARG A 113 -10.91 -4.44 18.55
N ALA A 114 -11.40 -3.21 18.71
CA ALA A 114 -12.22 -2.55 17.69
C ALA A 114 -11.43 -2.31 16.40
N ALA A 115 -10.17 -1.89 16.51
CA ALA A 115 -9.29 -1.69 15.36
C ALA A 115 -8.98 -3.01 14.63
N VAL A 116 -8.73 -4.10 15.36
CA VAL A 116 -8.54 -5.44 14.78
C VAL A 116 -9.80 -5.92 14.06
N ALA A 117 -10.97 -5.76 14.69
CA ALA A 117 -12.26 -6.15 14.09
C ALA A 117 -12.48 -5.40 12.76
N LEU A 118 -12.30 -4.08 12.75
CA LEU A 118 -12.46 -3.24 11.56
C LEU A 118 -11.52 -3.68 10.42
N ALA A 119 -10.26 -3.94 10.73
CA ALA A 119 -9.29 -4.39 9.72
C ALA A 119 -9.63 -5.78 9.18
N CYS A 120 -10.03 -6.72 10.05
CA CYS A 120 -10.46 -8.05 9.65
C CYS A 120 -11.73 -8.05 8.77
N GLU A 121 -12.63 -7.10 8.96
CA GLU A 121 -13.83 -6.97 8.12
C GLU A 121 -13.50 -6.60 6.68
N GLN A 122 -12.42 -5.87 6.45
CA GLN A 122 -11.99 -5.42 5.13
C GLN A 122 -11.05 -6.42 4.43
N ASP A 123 -10.52 -7.42 5.11
CA ASP A 123 -9.62 -8.40 4.53
C ASP A 123 -10.36 -9.71 4.21
N ALA A 124 -10.20 -10.23 2.98
CA ALA A 124 -10.87 -11.46 2.54
C ALA A 124 -10.50 -12.69 3.39
N ALA A 125 -9.30 -12.75 3.93
CA ALA A 125 -8.86 -13.82 4.84
C ALA A 125 -9.18 -13.53 6.32
N ARG A 126 -9.89 -12.43 6.61
CA ARG A 126 -10.26 -12.00 7.96
C ARG A 126 -9.06 -11.81 8.88
N GLU A 127 -7.98 -11.27 8.33
CA GLU A 127 -6.75 -10.96 9.04
C GLU A 127 -6.56 -9.45 9.17
N ALA A 128 -5.89 -9.04 10.25
CA ALA A 128 -5.38 -7.70 10.45
C ALA A 128 -3.85 -7.74 10.55
N LEU A 129 -3.18 -6.73 10.00
CA LEU A 129 -1.78 -6.45 10.25
C LEU A 129 -1.68 -5.33 11.28
N ALA A 130 -1.05 -5.63 12.42
CA ALA A 130 -0.73 -4.64 13.44
C ALA A 130 0.78 -4.34 13.38
N GLU A 131 1.15 -3.07 13.36
CA GLU A 131 2.54 -2.61 13.28
C GLU A 131 2.80 -1.49 14.28
N VAL A 132 4.00 -1.44 14.81
CA VAL A 132 4.46 -0.28 15.59
C VAL A 132 4.41 0.97 14.71
N TYR A 133 3.78 2.02 15.21
CA TYR A 133 3.76 3.30 14.50
C TYR A 133 5.15 3.94 14.46
N ILE A 134 5.60 4.29 13.28
CA ILE A 134 6.87 4.99 13.09
C ILE A 134 6.58 6.48 12.91
N PRO A 135 6.95 7.33 13.86
CA PRO A 135 6.82 8.78 13.70
C PRO A 135 7.85 9.30 12.70
N GLY A 136 7.49 10.32 11.94
CA GLY A 136 8.41 10.94 10.98
C GLY A 136 7.69 11.56 9.79
N LEU A 137 8.48 11.94 8.80
CA LEU A 137 7.98 12.42 7.52
C LEU A 137 7.54 11.25 6.66
N GLU A 138 6.45 11.41 5.93
CA GLU A 138 5.99 10.44 4.94
C GLU A 138 6.50 10.84 3.56
N TRP A 139 7.27 9.96 2.93
CA TRP A 139 7.84 10.18 1.63
C TRP A 139 7.43 9.10 0.65
N GLY A 140 7.06 9.53 -0.57
CA GLY A 140 6.82 8.65 -1.72
C GLY A 140 7.97 8.75 -2.72
N VAL A 141 8.35 7.61 -3.30
CA VAL A 141 9.32 7.55 -4.40
C VAL A 141 8.75 6.66 -5.49
N GLY A 142 8.52 7.24 -6.66
CA GLY A 142 8.19 6.46 -7.85
C GLY A 142 9.46 5.82 -8.43
N VAL A 143 9.31 4.65 -9.04
CA VAL A 143 10.38 3.99 -9.80
C VAL A 143 9.91 3.79 -11.24
N LEU A 144 10.69 4.28 -12.20
CA LEU A 144 10.41 4.12 -13.62
C LEU A 144 11.63 3.50 -14.33
N ASN A 145 11.41 2.37 -14.97
CA ASN A 145 12.47 1.61 -15.65
C ASN A 145 13.70 1.35 -14.76
N GLY A 146 13.48 0.99 -13.49
CA GLY A 146 14.52 0.70 -12.52
C GLY A 146 15.24 1.93 -11.95
N ARG A 147 14.77 3.15 -12.26
CA ARG A 147 15.33 4.40 -11.72
C ARG A 147 14.35 5.09 -10.81
N ALA A 148 14.81 5.48 -9.63
CA ALA A 148 14.04 6.27 -8.69
C ALA A 148 13.79 7.68 -9.23
N LEU A 149 12.54 8.11 -9.15
CA LEU A 149 12.13 9.49 -9.41
C LEU A 149 12.44 10.37 -8.19
N PRO A 150 12.31 11.70 -8.32
CA PRO A 150 12.45 12.59 -7.17
C PRO A 150 11.55 12.20 -6.02
N VAL A 151 12.05 12.35 -4.80
CA VAL A 151 11.27 12.11 -3.57
C VAL A 151 10.15 13.14 -3.48
N ILE A 152 8.98 12.69 -3.08
CA ILE A 152 7.83 13.54 -2.77
C ILE A 152 7.52 13.40 -1.29
N GLU A 153 7.50 14.51 -0.56
CA GLU A 153 7.02 14.55 0.82
C GLU A 153 5.51 14.74 0.84
N ILE A 154 4.84 13.89 1.59
CA ILE A 154 3.39 13.90 1.78
C ILE A 154 3.09 14.54 3.13
N GLN A 155 2.55 15.75 3.10
CA GLN A 155 2.15 16.50 4.28
C GLN A 155 0.64 16.35 4.48
N ALA A 156 0.26 15.55 5.46
CA ALA A 156 -1.13 15.37 5.85
C ALA A 156 -1.46 16.12 7.15
N PRO A 157 -2.71 16.53 7.39
CA PRO A 157 -3.12 17.11 8.66
C PRO A 157 -2.78 16.18 9.83
N ASN A 158 -2.22 16.74 10.90
CA ASN A 158 -1.81 15.99 12.09
C ASN A 158 -0.81 14.85 11.83
N GLY A 159 -0.10 14.87 10.70
CA GLY A 159 0.86 13.82 10.33
C GLY A 159 0.22 12.44 10.09
N TRP A 160 -1.06 12.39 9.69
CA TRP A 160 -1.78 11.16 9.44
C TRP A 160 -2.43 11.16 8.04
N TYR A 161 -1.92 10.32 7.13
CA TYR A 161 -2.35 10.22 5.74
C TYR A 161 -3.46 9.16 5.59
N ASP A 162 -4.65 9.49 6.08
CA ASP A 162 -5.84 8.66 6.01
C ASP A 162 -6.58 8.77 4.66
N TYR A 163 -7.73 8.11 4.55
CA TYR A 163 -8.58 8.15 3.38
C TYR A 163 -8.97 9.59 2.96
N ARG A 164 -9.31 10.43 3.94
CA ARG A 164 -9.68 11.83 3.69
C ARG A 164 -8.51 12.65 3.18
N ALA A 165 -7.33 12.44 3.75
CA ALA A 165 -6.10 13.12 3.31
C ALA A 165 -5.68 12.71 1.89
N LYS A 166 -6.03 11.47 1.47
CA LYS A 166 -5.75 10.97 0.12
C LYS A 166 -6.69 11.52 -0.95
N TYR A 167 -7.99 11.58 -0.67
CA TYR A 167 -9.01 11.78 -1.70
C TYR A 167 -9.77 13.09 -1.63
N VAL A 168 -9.65 13.87 -0.56
CA VAL A 168 -10.27 15.19 -0.47
C VAL A 168 -9.27 16.25 -0.91
N ALA A 169 -9.59 16.96 -1.98
CA ALA A 169 -8.74 18.01 -2.53
C ALA A 169 -8.36 19.07 -1.48
N GLY A 170 -7.07 19.43 -1.43
CA GLY A 170 -6.55 20.46 -0.53
C GLY A 170 -6.34 20.03 0.93
N VAL A 171 -6.63 18.78 1.29
CA VAL A 171 -6.41 18.27 2.65
C VAL A 171 -4.95 17.90 2.87
N SER A 172 -4.30 17.27 1.89
CA SER A 172 -2.86 16.99 1.92
C SER A 172 -2.09 17.86 0.92
N ARG A 173 -0.79 18.02 1.17
CA ARG A 173 0.14 18.72 0.28
C ARG A 173 1.24 17.76 -0.13
N HIS A 174 1.63 17.83 -1.39
CA HIS A 174 2.74 17.06 -1.95
C HIS A 174 3.81 18.06 -2.38
N ILE A 175 4.98 17.96 -1.78
CA ILE A 175 6.09 18.87 -2.03
C ILE A 175 7.35 18.10 -2.41
N PHE A 176 8.20 18.71 -3.22
CA PHE A 176 9.53 18.19 -3.48
C PHE A 176 10.47 18.73 -2.40
N PRO A 177 11.00 17.88 -1.50
CA PRO A 177 12.00 18.33 -0.54
C PRO A 177 13.30 18.73 -1.25
N GLU A 178 14.06 19.62 -0.64
CA GLU A 178 15.38 19.98 -1.16
C GLU A 178 16.28 18.73 -1.26
N PRO A 179 17.06 18.60 -2.33
CA PRO A 179 18.02 17.51 -2.49
C PRO A 179 18.97 17.43 -1.29
N SER A 180 19.18 16.23 -0.77
CA SER A 180 20.01 16.00 0.41
C SER A 180 20.57 14.56 0.41
N VAL A 181 21.54 14.30 1.26
CA VAL A 181 22.05 12.93 1.49
C VAL A 181 20.93 11.97 1.86
N LEU A 182 19.91 12.45 2.57
CA LEU A 182 18.78 11.62 2.97
C LEU A 182 17.87 11.29 1.79
N THR A 183 17.53 12.26 0.93
CA THR A 183 16.72 12.01 -0.28
C THR A 183 17.43 11.05 -1.24
N GLU A 184 18.74 11.21 -1.46
CA GLU A 184 19.54 10.29 -2.27
C GLU A 184 19.60 8.88 -1.67
N LYS A 185 19.69 8.75 -0.34
CA LYS A 185 19.66 7.45 0.35
C LYS A 185 18.32 6.74 0.12
N VAL A 186 17.22 7.47 0.22
CA VAL A 186 15.87 6.93 0.01
C VAL A 186 15.69 6.48 -1.43
N GLN A 187 16.15 7.26 -2.42
CA GLN A 187 16.12 6.87 -3.83
C GLN A 187 16.92 5.58 -4.08
N ARG A 188 18.15 5.46 -3.55
CA ARG A 188 18.94 4.21 -3.64
C ARG A 188 18.26 3.00 -2.99
N ILE A 189 17.46 3.20 -1.94
CA ILE A 189 16.66 2.11 -1.34
C ILE A 189 15.52 1.71 -2.27
N ALA A 190 14.87 2.66 -2.92
CA ALA A 190 13.77 2.41 -3.83
C ALA A 190 14.19 1.67 -5.12
N GLU A 191 15.47 1.75 -5.49
CA GLU A 191 16.04 1.06 -6.68
C GLU A 191 16.49 -0.39 -6.39
N LYS A 192 16.48 -0.82 -5.14
CA LYS A 192 16.81 -2.21 -4.74
C LYS A 192 15.64 -3.16 -4.97
#